data_336ed14428ee967c08a50ee5b718c436
#
_entry.id   336ed14428ee967c08a50ee5b718c436
#
_cell.length_a   1.000
_cell.length_b   1.000
_cell.length_c   1.000
_cell.angle_alpha   90.00
_cell.angle_beta   90.00
_cell.angle_gamma   90.00
#
_symmetry.space_group_name_H-M   'P 1'
#
loop_
_entity.id
_entity.type
_entity.pdbx_description
1 polymer ?
#
loop_
_entity_poly.entity_id
_entity_poly.type
_entity_poly.pdbx_seq_one_letter_code
_entity_poly.pdbx_strand_id
1 'polypeptide(L)'
;MHSIIPLLIGWGLDLCAGDPARLPHPIVAFGRWISFFERKANHGDHRRAKGTFWTVATLCTLFLSAHLALAALWTACLQWEAGGTYLYYLVTGILIFYCLAGTTLIREVRRVFCAADRSLEEGRRQVSRIVGRDTSRLSDQEIRTAALETLAENLSDGVIAPLFWLYLLGIPGMLTYKMINTMDSMLGYRTERFKDFGRAAARIDDAANYLPAR
;
A
#
# COMPACT_ATOMS: atom_id res chain seq x y z
N MET A 1 10.69 -14.21 18.27
CA MET A 1 11.79 -13.24 18.20
C MET A 1 11.66 -12.44 16.91
N HIS A 2 11.40 -11.13 17.03
CA HIS A 2 11.35 -10.27 15.85
C HIS A 2 12.80 -9.97 15.43
N SER A 3 13.33 -10.73 14.50
CA SER A 3 14.64 -10.43 13.92
C SER A 3 14.51 -9.16 13.07
N ILE A 4 15.44 -8.22 13.20
CA ILE A 4 15.51 -7.01 12.36
C ILE A 4 15.97 -7.34 10.93
N ILE A 5 16.53 -8.52 10.71
CA ILE A 5 17.11 -8.93 9.43
C ILE A 5 16.11 -8.86 8.26
N PRO A 6 14.86 -9.39 8.36
CA PRO A 6 13.88 -9.25 7.28
C PRO A 6 13.56 -7.80 6.93
N LEU A 7 13.49 -6.92 7.95
CA LEU A 7 13.26 -5.50 7.72
C LEU A 7 14.42 -4.86 6.97
N LEU A 8 15.66 -5.16 7.35
CA LEU A 8 16.85 -4.65 6.63
C LEU A 8 16.92 -5.17 5.20
N ILE A 9 16.54 -6.43 4.94
CA ILE A 9 16.45 -6.99 3.59
C ILE A 9 15.38 -6.24 2.79
N GLY A 10 14.15 -6.11 3.32
CA GLY A 10 13.05 -5.45 2.63
C GLY A 10 13.35 -3.98 2.33
N TRP A 11 13.90 -3.25 3.29
CA TRP A 11 14.30 -1.85 3.12
C TRP A 11 15.46 -1.70 2.13
N GLY A 12 16.49 -2.56 2.22
CA GLY A 12 17.60 -2.55 1.27
C GLY A 12 17.14 -2.82 -0.16
N LEU A 13 16.19 -3.75 -0.36
CA LEU A 13 15.58 -4.00 -1.66
C LEU A 13 14.78 -2.78 -2.17
N ASP A 14 14.02 -2.09 -1.30
CA ASP A 14 13.31 -0.86 -1.70
C ASP A 14 14.30 0.24 -2.11
N LEU A 15 15.39 0.43 -1.37
CA LEU A 15 16.43 1.42 -1.72
C LEU A 15 17.08 1.13 -3.09
N CYS A 16 17.33 -0.13 -3.40
CA CYS A 16 18.01 -0.52 -4.63
C CYS A 16 17.08 -0.54 -5.84
N ALA A 17 15.92 -1.18 -5.71
CA ALA A 17 15.02 -1.45 -6.81
C ALA A 17 13.86 -0.43 -6.92
N GLY A 18 13.38 0.08 -5.78
CA GLY A 18 12.09 0.75 -5.73
C GLY A 18 10.98 -0.23 -6.07
N ASP A 19 9.83 0.29 -6.49
CA ASP A 19 8.69 -0.54 -6.90
C ASP A 19 8.85 -0.99 -8.36
N PRO A 20 9.15 -2.28 -8.62
CA PRO A 20 9.49 -2.75 -9.96
C PRO A 20 8.22 -2.94 -10.80
N ALA A 21 7.98 -2.03 -11.73
CA ALA A 21 6.81 -2.06 -12.64
C ALA A 21 6.68 -3.36 -13.48
N ARG A 22 7.75 -4.16 -13.60
CA ARG A 22 7.77 -5.39 -14.41
C ARG A 22 7.57 -6.68 -13.62
N LEU A 23 7.68 -6.65 -12.30
CA LEU A 23 7.47 -7.83 -11.46
C LEU A 23 6.00 -7.96 -11.07
N PRO A 24 5.50 -9.19 -10.89
CA PRO A 24 4.16 -9.40 -10.36
C PRO A 24 4.07 -8.80 -8.95
N HIS A 25 3.25 -7.76 -8.79
CA HIS A 25 3.13 -7.06 -7.52
C HIS A 25 1.88 -7.55 -6.76
N PRO A 26 1.98 -7.87 -5.46
CA PRO A 26 0.83 -8.30 -4.65
C PRO A 26 -0.36 -7.33 -4.70
N ILE A 27 -0.10 -6.02 -4.79
CA ILE A 27 -1.15 -5.00 -4.93
C ILE A 27 -2.01 -5.23 -6.18
N VAL A 28 -1.43 -5.73 -7.29
CA VAL A 28 -2.21 -6.06 -8.49
C VAL A 28 -3.17 -7.21 -8.23
N ALA A 29 -2.73 -8.22 -7.45
CA ALA A 29 -3.61 -9.31 -7.01
C ALA A 29 -4.70 -8.78 -6.07
N PHE A 30 -4.37 -7.89 -5.14
CA PHE A 30 -5.34 -7.20 -4.28
C PHE A 30 -6.37 -6.42 -5.10
N GLY A 31 -5.92 -5.62 -6.07
CA GLY A 31 -6.80 -4.88 -6.95
C GLY A 31 -7.76 -5.76 -7.77
N ARG A 32 -7.27 -6.90 -8.29
CA ARG A 32 -8.11 -7.89 -8.99
C ARG A 32 -9.16 -8.49 -8.07
N TRP A 33 -8.78 -8.83 -6.85
CA TRP A 33 -9.68 -9.38 -5.83
C TRP A 33 -10.76 -8.37 -5.43
N ILE A 34 -10.39 -7.12 -5.16
CA ILE A 34 -11.31 -6.03 -4.85
C ILE A 34 -12.30 -5.80 -6.00
N SER A 35 -11.79 -5.72 -7.23
CA SER A 35 -12.63 -5.55 -8.43
C SER A 35 -13.59 -6.73 -8.67
N PHE A 36 -13.19 -7.94 -8.29
CA PHE A 36 -14.05 -9.11 -8.36
C PHE A 36 -15.25 -8.98 -7.41
N PHE A 37 -15.05 -8.62 -6.16
CA PHE A 37 -16.15 -8.40 -5.22
C PHE A 37 -17.01 -7.23 -5.60
N GLU A 38 -16.39 -6.13 -5.98
CA GLU A 38 -17.10 -4.93 -6.39
C GLU A 38 -18.09 -5.26 -7.50
N ARG A 39 -17.65 -5.94 -8.55
CA ARG A 39 -18.52 -6.34 -9.65
C ARG A 39 -19.60 -7.34 -9.23
N LYS A 40 -19.30 -8.25 -8.29
CA LYS A 40 -20.22 -9.31 -7.88
C LYS A 40 -21.24 -8.86 -6.83
N ALA A 41 -20.92 -7.90 -5.98
CA ALA A 41 -21.72 -7.56 -4.82
C ALA A 41 -22.24 -6.11 -4.78
N ASN A 42 -21.62 -5.17 -5.53
CA ASN A 42 -22.00 -3.77 -5.53
C ASN A 42 -23.20 -3.48 -6.44
N HIS A 43 -24.30 -4.23 -6.27
CA HIS A 43 -25.54 -4.03 -7.00
C HIS A 43 -26.77 -4.39 -6.14
N GLY A 44 -27.93 -3.90 -6.54
CA GLY A 44 -29.20 -4.11 -5.84
C GLY A 44 -29.23 -3.49 -4.44
N ASP A 45 -30.07 -4.04 -3.56
CA ASP A 45 -30.26 -3.55 -2.22
C ASP A 45 -29.14 -3.93 -1.25
N HIS A 46 -29.06 -3.23 -0.11
CA HIS A 46 -28.12 -3.49 0.97
C HIS A 46 -26.63 -3.40 0.60
N ARG A 47 -26.28 -2.56 -0.39
CA ARG A 47 -24.87 -2.40 -0.85
C ARG A 47 -23.91 -2.11 0.30
N ARG A 48 -24.32 -1.31 1.29
CA ARG A 48 -23.52 -1.01 2.50
C ARG A 48 -23.23 -2.26 3.32
N ALA A 49 -24.22 -3.11 3.59
CA ALA A 49 -24.03 -4.34 4.35
C ALA A 49 -23.13 -5.33 3.60
N LYS A 50 -23.34 -5.49 2.31
CA LYS A 50 -22.48 -6.31 1.43
C LYS A 50 -21.06 -5.82 1.42
N GLY A 51 -20.83 -4.51 1.24
CA GLY A 51 -19.50 -3.89 1.27
C GLY A 51 -18.79 -4.10 2.60
N THR A 52 -19.50 -3.90 3.73
CA THR A 52 -18.96 -4.15 5.06
C THR A 52 -18.56 -5.61 5.24
N PHE A 53 -19.46 -6.55 4.89
CA PHE A 53 -19.17 -7.99 4.98
C PHE A 53 -17.94 -8.39 4.17
N TRP A 54 -17.86 -7.97 2.89
CA TRP A 54 -16.74 -8.32 2.03
C TRP A 54 -15.43 -7.68 2.47
N THR A 55 -15.46 -6.44 2.96
CA THR A 55 -14.26 -5.79 3.52
C THR A 55 -13.75 -6.58 4.72
N VAL A 56 -14.59 -6.82 5.72
CA VAL A 56 -14.19 -7.55 6.94
C VAL A 56 -13.76 -8.98 6.62
N ALA A 57 -14.53 -9.71 5.81
CA ALA A 57 -14.19 -11.08 5.42
C ALA A 57 -12.85 -11.16 4.70
N THR A 58 -12.57 -10.23 3.78
CA THR A 58 -11.27 -10.18 3.09
C THR A 58 -10.12 -9.90 4.04
N LEU A 59 -10.25 -8.91 4.92
CA LEU A 59 -9.19 -8.55 5.88
C LEU A 59 -8.91 -9.70 6.84
N CYS A 60 -9.96 -10.33 7.41
CA CYS A 60 -9.80 -11.50 8.29
C CYS A 60 -9.16 -12.67 7.55
N THR A 61 -9.61 -12.99 6.34
CA THR A 61 -9.07 -14.10 5.56
C THR A 61 -7.60 -13.85 5.19
N LEU A 62 -7.25 -12.63 4.76
CA LEU A 62 -5.87 -12.29 4.43
C LEU A 62 -4.96 -12.39 5.66
N PHE A 63 -5.38 -11.81 6.80
CA PHE A 63 -4.59 -11.86 8.03
C PHE A 63 -4.34 -13.30 8.47
N LEU A 64 -5.41 -14.10 8.57
CA LEU A 64 -5.33 -15.50 9.01
C LEU A 64 -4.52 -16.35 8.04
N SER A 65 -4.76 -16.23 6.74
CA SER A 65 -4.01 -17.01 5.73
C SER A 65 -2.52 -16.64 5.71
N ALA A 66 -2.19 -15.35 5.80
CA ALA A 66 -0.81 -14.89 5.89
C ALA A 66 -0.13 -15.39 7.19
N HIS A 67 -0.84 -15.34 8.32
CA HIS A 67 -0.33 -15.84 9.60
C HIS A 67 -0.05 -17.36 9.54
N LEU A 68 -1.01 -18.15 9.04
CA LEU A 68 -0.85 -19.59 8.91
C LEU A 68 0.24 -19.98 7.90
N ALA A 69 0.31 -19.28 6.76
CA ALA A 69 1.35 -19.54 5.76
C ALA A 69 2.76 -19.25 6.30
N LEU A 70 2.94 -18.15 7.04
CA LEU A 70 4.23 -17.83 7.66
C LEU A 70 4.58 -18.78 8.80
N ALA A 71 3.60 -19.24 9.58
CA ALA A 71 3.81 -20.25 10.60
C ALA A 71 4.23 -21.60 9.98
N ALA A 72 3.55 -22.03 8.92
CA ALA A 72 3.89 -23.23 8.17
C ALA A 72 5.28 -23.13 7.51
N LEU A 73 5.60 -21.97 6.92
CA LEU A 73 6.94 -21.72 6.37
C LEU A 73 8.01 -21.81 7.46
N TRP A 74 7.76 -21.19 8.61
CA TRP A 74 8.70 -21.26 9.74
C TRP A 74 8.94 -22.70 10.21
N THR A 75 7.87 -23.48 10.42
CA THR A 75 7.99 -24.88 10.85
C THR A 75 8.72 -25.75 9.80
N ALA A 76 8.48 -25.51 8.51
CA ALA A 76 9.22 -26.19 7.44
C ALA A 76 10.72 -25.80 7.44
N CYS A 77 11.01 -24.51 7.63
CA CYS A 77 12.39 -24.01 7.70
C CYS A 77 13.17 -24.53 8.91
N LEU A 78 12.51 -24.82 10.04
CA LEU A 78 13.16 -25.40 11.21
C LEU A 78 13.72 -26.82 10.96
N GLN A 79 13.21 -27.52 9.94
CA GLN A 79 13.71 -28.85 9.57
C GLN A 79 15.02 -28.78 8.75
N TRP A 80 15.40 -27.58 8.28
CA TRP A 80 16.60 -27.34 7.47
C TRP A 80 17.62 -26.60 8.31
N GLU A 81 18.37 -27.22 9.11
CA GLU A 81 19.46 -26.64 9.92
C GLU A 81 19.66 -25.09 9.72
N ALA A 82 20.88 -24.61 9.53
CA ALA A 82 21.17 -23.18 9.36
C ALA A 82 20.53 -22.56 8.09
N GLY A 83 20.32 -23.32 7.00
CA GLY A 83 19.77 -22.83 5.73
C GLY A 83 18.33 -22.36 5.82
N GLY A 84 17.50 -23.02 6.62
CA GLY A 84 16.08 -22.70 6.75
C GLY A 84 15.81 -21.31 7.33
N THR A 85 16.56 -20.90 8.32
CA THR A 85 16.42 -19.55 8.92
C THR A 85 16.71 -18.45 7.89
N TYR A 86 17.74 -18.60 7.07
CA TYR A 86 18.06 -17.61 6.03
C TYR A 86 16.97 -17.55 4.95
N LEU A 87 16.40 -18.71 4.56
CA LEU A 87 15.28 -18.76 3.61
C LEU A 87 14.05 -18.03 4.18
N TYR A 88 13.72 -18.26 5.44
CA TYR A 88 12.62 -17.55 6.10
C TYR A 88 12.84 -16.03 6.11
N TYR A 89 14.05 -15.57 6.43
CA TYR A 89 14.38 -14.14 6.42
C TYR A 89 14.31 -13.54 5.02
N LEU A 90 14.74 -14.27 4.00
CA LEU A 90 14.67 -13.82 2.62
C LEU A 90 13.20 -13.66 2.16
N VAL A 91 12.37 -14.68 2.38
CA VAL A 91 10.95 -14.65 1.99
C VAL A 91 10.21 -13.53 2.72
N THR A 92 10.42 -13.40 4.03
CA THR A 92 9.78 -12.36 4.83
C THR A 92 10.31 -10.96 4.48
N GLY A 93 11.58 -10.81 4.15
CA GLY A 93 12.16 -9.58 3.63
C GLY A 93 11.57 -9.16 2.28
N ILE A 94 11.35 -10.09 1.38
CA ILE A 94 10.66 -9.83 0.10
C ILE A 94 9.21 -9.37 0.32
N LEU A 95 8.48 -9.96 1.26
CA LEU A 95 7.12 -9.52 1.60
C LEU A 95 7.11 -8.10 2.15
N ILE A 96 8.07 -7.75 3.01
CA ILE A 96 8.25 -6.38 3.52
C ILE A 96 8.56 -5.42 2.37
N PHE A 97 9.49 -5.78 1.48
CA PHE A 97 9.83 -4.99 0.29
C PHE A 97 8.60 -4.61 -0.53
N TYR A 98 7.74 -5.56 -0.84
CA TYR A 98 6.50 -5.30 -1.60
C TYR A 98 5.46 -4.43 -0.86
N CYS A 99 5.61 -4.25 0.44
CA CYS A 99 4.73 -3.37 1.21
C CYS A 99 5.27 -1.95 1.35
N LEU A 100 6.57 -1.73 1.07
CA LEU A 100 7.22 -0.41 1.12
C LEU A 100 7.20 0.25 -0.26
N ALA A 101 7.16 1.57 -0.27
CA ALA A 101 7.15 2.37 -1.50
C ALA A 101 8.04 3.63 -1.39
N GLY A 102 9.01 3.65 -0.47
CA GLY A 102 9.82 4.83 -0.15
C GLY A 102 10.61 5.37 -1.34
N THR A 103 11.37 4.51 -1.98
CA THR A 103 12.22 4.89 -3.12
C THR A 103 11.41 5.36 -4.33
N THR A 104 10.29 4.71 -4.62
CA THR A 104 9.39 5.12 -5.71
C THR A 104 8.80 6.51 -5.47
N LEU A 105 8.34 6.79 -4.23
CA LEU A 105 7.82 8.10 -3.85
C LEU A 105 8.87 9.21 -4.04
N ILE A 106 10.08 8.99 -3.53
CA ILE A 106 11.19 9.96 -3.67
C ILE A 106 11.51 10.20 -5.16
N ARG A 107 11.56 9.14 -5.97
CA ARG A 107 11.84 9.25 -7.41
C ARG A 107 10.75 10.06 -8.13
N GLU A 108 9.47 9.82 -7.84
CA GLU A 108 8.36 10.55 -8.48
C GLU A 108 8.38 12.04 -8.12
N VAL A 109 8.56 12.38 -6.83
CA VAL A 109 8.67 13.79 -6.42
C VAL A 109 9.89 14.45 -7.05
N ARG A 110 11.05 13.80 -7.04
CA ARG A 110 12.25 14.31 -7.71
C ARG A 110 12.03 14.59 -9.20
N ARG A 111 11.27 13.72 -9.89
CA ARG A 111 10.90 13.94 -11.30
C ARG A 111 10.07 15.20 -11.50
N VAL A 112 9.15 15.51 -10.58
CA VAL A 112 8.36 16.74 -10.63
C VAL A 112 9.26 17.96 -10.48
N PHE A 113 10.17 17.97 -9.50
CA PHE A 113 11.10 19.07 -9.31
C PHE A 113 12.01 19.27 -10.52
N CYS A 114 12.61 18.20 -11.04
CA CYS A 114 13.43 18.28 -12.25
C CYS A 114 12.66 18.74 -13.49
N ALA A 115 11.36 18.42 -13.60
CA ALA A 115 10.52 18.90 -14.70
C ALA A 115 10.17 20.38 -14.54
N ALA A 116 9.85 20.82 -13.32
CA ALA A 116 9.58 22.22 -13.01
C ALA A 116 10.82 23.12 -13.24
N ASP A 117 12.02 22.61 -12.95
CA ASP A 117 13.28 23.32 -13.23
C ASP A 117 13.52 23.53 -14.74
N ARG A 118 12.97 22.70 -15.62
CA ARG A 118 13.09 22.86 -17.08
C ARG A 118 12.07 23.83 -17.65
N SER A 119 10.80 23.65 -17.30
CA SER A 119 9.73 24.55 -17.69
C SER A 119 8.48 24.36 -16.83
N LEU A 120 7.68 25.43 -16.70
CA LEU A 120 6.41 25.41 -16.00
C LEU A 120 5.43 24.37 -16.60
N GLU A 121 5.44 24.20 -17.91
CA GLU A 121 4.57 23.28 -18.62
C GLU A 121 4.95 21.82 -18.36
N GLU A 122 6.25 21.50 -18.39
CA GLU A 122 6.73 20.17 -18.02
C GLU A 122 6.42 19.84 -16.55
N GLY A 123 6.61 20.81 -15.65
CA GLY A 123 6.25 20.68 -14.23
C GLY A 123 4.77 20.36 -14.04
N ARG A 124 3.87 21.11 -14.69
CA ARG A 124 2.41 20.87 -14.67
C ARG A 124 2.06 19.46 -15.18
N ARG A 125 2.64 19.05 -16.28
CA ARG A 125 2.43 17.72 -16.85
C ARG A 125 2.97 16.61 -15.95
N GLN A 126 4.10 16.82 -15.29
CA GLN A 126 4.67 15.79 -14.42
C GLN A 126 3.90 15.70 -13.09
N VAL A 127 3.50 16.82 -12.48
CA VAL A 127 2.74 16.81 -11.23
C VAL A 127 1.34 16.22 -11.41
N SER A 128 0.70 16.42 -12.58
CA SER A 128 -0.63 15.84 -12.87
C SER A 128 -0.67 14.32 -12.84
N ARG A 129 0.49 13.65 -12.88
CA ARG A 129 0.59 12.19 -12.77
C ARG A 129 0.47 11.66 -11.34
N ILE A 130 0.69 12.54 -10.36
CA ILE A 130 0.75 12.16 -8.95
C ILE A 130 -0.31 12.85 -8.09
N VAL A 131 -1.01 13.87 -8.63
CA VAL A 131 -2.09 14.56 -7.93
C VAL A 131 -3.42 14.35 -8.63
N GLY A 132 -4.51 14.28 -7.87
CA GLY A 132 -5.87 14.09 -8.38
C GLY A 132 -6.63 15.37 -8.75
N ARG A 133 -5.94 16.53 -8.81
CA ARG A 133 -6.54 17.85 -9.11
C ARG A 133 -6.06 18.42 -10.45
N ASP A 134 -6.79 19.41 -10.98
CA ASP A 134 -6.37 20.13 -12.19
C ASP A 134 -5.06 20.89 -11.90
N THR A 135 -4.07 20.67 -12.76
CA THR A 135 -2.73 21.24 -12.65
C THR A 135 -2.43 22.31 -13.71
N SER A 136 -3.37 22.56 -14.63
CA SER A 136 -3.17 23.41 -15.82
C SER A 136 -2.82 24.86 -15.50
N ARG A 137 -3.21 25.34 -14.32
CA ARG A 137 -3.01 26.74 -13.90
C ARG A 137 -2.03 26.91 -12.74
N LEU A 138 -1.40 25.84 -12.25
CA LEU A 138 -0.48 25.92 -11.12
C LEU A 138 0.77 26.73 -11.48
N SER A 139 1.19 27.62 -10.59
CA SER A 139 2.49 28.29 -10.63
C SER A 139 3.61 27.28 -10.27
N ASP A 140 4.87 27.63 -10.48
CA ASP A 140 6.02 26.78 -10.11
C ASP A 140 6.01 26.42 -8.62
N GLN A 141 5.73 27.38 -7.75
CA GLN A 141 5.65 27.13 -6.31
C GLN A 141 4.49 26.19 -5.96
N GLU A 142 3.33 26.35 -6.57
CA GLU A 142 2.18 25.46 -6.33
C GLU A 142 2.42 24.03 -6.82
N ILE A 143 3.16 23.86 -7.93
CA ILE A 143 3.59 22.54 -8.42
C ILE A 143 4.47 21.85 -7.38
N ARG A 144 5.48 22.54 -6.86
CA ARG A 144 6.40 22.02 -5.83
C ARG A 144 5.67 21.71 -4.54
N THR A 145 4.79 22.59 -4.09
CA THR A 145 3.96 22.40 -2.91
C THR A 145 3.05 21.18 -3.07
N ALA A 146 2.36 21.04 -4.21
CA ALA A 146 1.53 19.88 -4.50
C ALA A 146 2.30 18.55 -4.51
N ALA A 147 3.54 18.58 -5.03
CA ALA A 147 4.41 17.40 -5.00
C ALA A 147 4.83 17.01 -3.56
N LEU A 148 5.13 18.01 -2.71
CA LEU A 148 5.49 17.77 -1.30
C LEU A 148 4.28 17.32 -0.47
N GLU A 149 3.09 17.90 -0.69
CA GLU A 149 1.83 17.44 -0.07
C GLU A 149 1.58 15.97 -0.38
N THR A 150 1.67 15.61 -1.66
CA THR A 150 1.52 14.22 -2.11
C THR A 150 2.60 13.31 -1.52
N LEU A 151 3.84 13.79 -1.40
CA LEU A 151 4.90 13.03 -0.73
C LEU A 151 4.57 12.76 0.73
N ALA A 152 4.12 13.79 1.47
CA ALA A 152 3.80 13.65 2.89
C ALA A 152 2.65 12.65 3.12
N GLU A 153 1.58 12.73 2.31
CA GLU A 153 0.46 11.81 2.34
C GLU A 153 0.89 10.38 2.02
N ASN A 154 1.55 10.19 0.88
CA ASN A 154 1.97 8.85 0.46
C ASN A 154 3.12 8.27 1.30
N LEU A 155 3.93 9.10 1.97
CA LEU A 155 4.96 8.63 2.91
C LEU A 155 4.30 7.99 4.13
N SER A 156 3.21 8.58 4.63
CA SER A 156 2.41 7.98 5.69
C SER A 156 1.91 6.60 5.25
N ASP A 157 1.25 6.50 4.11
CA ASP A 157 0.56 5.30 3.65
C ASP A 157 1.50 4.25 3.05
N GLY A 158 2.61 4.67 2.49
CA GLY A 158 3.57 3.81 1.79
C GLY A 158 4.75 3.35 2.62
N VAL A 159 5.01 3.99 3.78
CA VAL A 159 6.18 3.67 4.62
C VAL A 159 5.82 3.61 6.10
N ILE A 160 5.30 4.71 6.68
CA ILE A 160 5.13 4.82 8.13
C ILE A 160 4.06 3.85 8.64
N ALA A 161 2.88 3.86 8.04
CA ALA A 161 1.80 2.98 8.47
C ALA A 161 2.10 1.49 8.19
N PRO A 162 2.65 1.07 7.05
CA PRO A 162 3.15 -0.30 6.89
C PRO A 162 4.13 -0.73 7.98
N LEU A 163 5.11 0.10 8.33
CA LEU A 163 6.08 -0.19 9.40
C LEU A 163 5.44 -0.24 10.79
N PHE A 164 4.48 0.63 11.07
CA PHE A 164 3.71 0.62 12.31
C PHE A 164 2.95 -0.71 12.48
N TRP A 165 2.25 -1.14 11.44
CA TRP A 165 1.49 -2.40 11.47
C TRP A 165 2.41 -3.64 11.45
N LEU A 166 3.60 -3.54 10.82
CA LEU A 166 4.64 -4.57 10.93
C LEU A 166 5.11 -4.71 12.38
N TYR A 167 5.30 -3.59 13.08
CA TYR A 167 5.74 -3.60 14.49
C TYR A 167 4.68 -4.21 15.40
N LEU A 168 3.40 -3.85 15.23
CA LEU A 168 2.31 -4.30 16.10
C LEU A 168 1.87 -5.74 15.84
N LEU A 169 1.68 -6.12 14.58
CA LEU A 169 1.04 -7.36 14.17
C LEU A 169 1.90 -8.23 13.24
N GLY A 170 3.17 -7.86 13.04
CA GLY A 170 4.08 -8.56 12.15
C GLY A 170 3.69 -8.41 10.66
N ILE A 171 4.25 -9.27 9.83
CA ILE A 171 4.01 -9.27 8.38
C ILE A 171 2.52 -9.45 8.02
N PRO A 172 1.73 -10.31 8.69
CA PRO A 172 0.29 -10.38 8.44
C PRO A 172 -0.42 -9.04 8.63
N GLY A 173 -0.05 -8.28 9.69
CA GLY A 173 -0.58 -6.93 9.93
C GLY A 173 -0.20 -5.95 8.83
N MET A 174 1.06 -5.94 8.41
CA MET A 174 1.56 -5.10 7.31
C MET A 174 0.85 -5.38 5.98
N LEU A 175 0.66 -6.66 5.62
CA LEU A 175 -0.07 -7.07 4.42
C LEU A 175 -1.55 -6.67 4.49
N THR A 176 -2.17 -6.84 5.66
CA THR A 176 -3.57 -6.47 5.89
C THR A 176 -3.77 -4.95 5.78
N TYR A 177 -2.85 -4.17 6.36
CA TYR A 177 -2.85 -2.72 6.18
C TYR A 177 -2.74 -2.34 4.70
N LYS A 178 -1.85 -2.99 3.95
CA LYS A 178 -1.71 -2.74 2.51
C LYS A 178 -2.99 -3.05 1.72
N MET A 179 -3.74 -4.09 2.13
CA MET A 179 -5.06 -4.38 1.58
C MET A 179 -6.08 -3.28 1.93
N ILE A 180 -6.10 -2.80 3.19
CA ILE A 180 -6.98 -1.71 3.64
C ILE A 180 -6.76 -0.47 2.77
N ASN A 181 -5.52 -0.01 2.66
CA ASN A 181 -5.14 1.14 1.86
C ASN A 181 -5.48 0.97 0.37
N THR A 182 -5.31 -0.24 -0.19
CA THR A 182 -5.70 -0.53 -1.57
C THR A 182 -7.23 -0.51 -1.73
N MET A 183 -7.98 -1.02 -0.76
CA MET A 183 -9.45 -0.96 -0.78
C MET A 183 -9.94 0.49 -0.73
N ASP A 184 -9.38 1.34 0.12
CA ASP A 184 -9.75 2.76 0.17
C ASP A 184 -9.44 3.45 -1.15
N SER A 185 -8.24 3.27 -1.69
CA SER A 185 -7.84 3.83 -3.00
C SER A 185 -8.74 3.41 -4.16
N MET A 186 -9.40 2.24 -4.09
CA MET A 186 -10.27 1.74 -5.16
C MET A 186 -11.76 1.98 -4.91
N LEU A 187 -12.20 1.99 -3.66
CA LEU A 187 -13.62 2.00 -3.27
C LEU A 187 -14.00 3.21 -2.40
N GLY A 188 -13.04 3.95 -1.84
CA GLY A 188 -13.28 5.04 -0.88
C GLY A 188 -13.90 6.30 -1.47
N TYR A 189 -14.06 6.37 -2.80
CA TYR A 189 -14.63 7.52 -3.48
C TYR A 189 -16.11 7.73 -3.11
N ARG A 190 -16.50 9.00 -2.87
CA ARG A 190 -17.88 9.40 -2.56
C ARG A 190 -18.78 9.52 -3.79
N THR A 191 -18.57 8.70 -4.81
CA THR A 191 -19.45 8.60 -5.98
C THR A 191 -20.68 7.77 -5.68
N GLU A 192 -21.76 7.94 -6.47
CA GLU A 192 -22.99 7.13 -6.34
C GLU A 192 -22.72 5.61 -6.40
N ARG A 193 -21.67 5.22 -7.11
CA ARG A 193 -21.24 3.82 -7.23
C ARG A 193 -20.65 3.28 -5.93
N PHE A 194 -19.84 4.06 -5.22
CA PHE A 194 -18.99 3.56 -4.12
C PHE A 194 -19.39 4.07 -2.74
N LYS A 195 -20.16 5.15 -2.62
CA LYS A 195 -20.50 5.80 -1.35
C LYS A 195 -21.04 4.85 -0.26
N ASP A 196 -21.81 3.83 -0.68
CA ASP A 196 -22.38 2.83 0.23
C ASP A 196 -21.46 1.61 0.37
N PHE A 197 -21.02 1.06 -0.76
CA PHE A 197 -20.23 -0.18 -0.79
C PHE A 197 -18.83 0.02 -0.21
N GLY A 198 -18.14 1.11 -0.56
CA GLY A 198 -16.78 1.42 -0.11
C GLY A 198 -16.69 2.04 1.29
N ARG A 199 -17.84 2.39 1.90
CA ARG A 199 -17.85 3.12 3.18
C ARG A 199 -17.12 2.41 4.32
N ALA A 200 -17.17 1.08 4.38
CA ALA A 200 -16.48 0.32 5.41
C ALA A 200 -14.96 0.36 5.19
N ALA A 201 -14.51 0.21 3.95
CA ALA A 201 -13.10 0.28 3.58
C ALA A 201 -12.51 1.64 3.96
N ALA A 202 -13.15 2.75 3.57
CA ALA A 202 -12.71 4.11 3.90
C ALA A 202 -12.62 4.34 5.42
N ARG A 203 -13.63 3.92 6.20
CA ARG A 203 -13.59 4.07 7.65
C ARG A 203 -12.54 3.23 8.36
N ILE A 204 -12.27 2.04 7.85
CA ILE A 204 -11.23 1.16 8.38
C ILE A 204 -9.86 1.76 8.06
N ASP A 205 -9.69 2.34 6.87
CA ASP A 205 -8.46 3.04 6.49
C ASP A 205 -8.23 4.27 7.36
N ASP A 206 -9.24 5.13 7.56
CA ASP A 206 -9.17 6.26 8.50
C ASP A 206 -8.73 5.81 9.90
N ALA A 207 -9.28 4.71 10.40
CA ALA A 207 -8.93 4.16 11.70
C ALA A 207 -7.51 3.58 11.74
N ALA A 208 -7.10 2.87 10.68
CA ALA A 208 -5.78 2.26 10.58
C ALA A 208 -4.67 3.30 10.44
N ASN A 209 -4.96 4.45 9.83
CA ASN A 209 -4.06 5.59 9.67
C ASN A 209 -4.11 6.58 10.83
N TYR A 210 -5.05 6.46 11.76
CA TYR A 210 -5.24 7.44 12.83
C TYR A 210 -3.99 7.70 13.68
N LEU A 211 -3.24 6.66 14.05
CA LEU A 211 -1.98 6.79 14.77
C LEU A 211 -0.78 7.03 13.84
N PRO A 212 -0.58 6.25 12.76
CA PRO A 212 0.59 6.42 11.90
C PRO A 212 0.72 7.80 11.25
N ALA A 213 -0.40 8.46 10.96
CA ALA A 213 -0.42 9.78 10.32
C ALA A 213 -0.22 10.96 11.29
N ARG A 214 0.03 10.69 12.58
CA ARG A 214 0.26 11.72 13.62
C ARG A 214 1.59 11.59 14.33
#